data_044bfb73bb3e1cc5d63c5b0eaf0f1405
#
_entry.id   044bfb73bb3e1cc5d63c5b0eaf0f1405
#
_cell.length_a   1.000
_cell.length_b   1.000
_cell.length_c   1.000
_cell.angle_alpha   90.00
_cell.angle_beta   90.00
_cell.angle_gamma   90.00
#
_symmetry.space_group_name_H-M   'P 1'
#
loop_
_entity.id
_entity.type
_entity.pdbx_description
1 polymer ?
#
loop_
_entity_poly.entity_id
_entity_poly.type
_entity_poly.pdbx_seq_one_letter_code
_entity_poly.pdbx_strand_id
1 'polypeptide(L)'
;MTTPLTLPPKKDPQKRTKVPVLPPVARGRAALGLGVMAAQGRFGLQVCSECAAIQYPPRDACVKCMSEDLAWQDVDPTGKVMAETTIRVSPEPYFRERMPWRMGAVQLAVGPTLNCHLHGEVGRGDAVRMALKLDKAGQGVLIALPLKGSDVMQDDPVLRAMSCDPKHRRILISDARAPMALALTQAMLSAGAAHVFLGEPEAWLSWPERAELEGMENVSIMPLDVTDVSSVAKLAAEIGGKVDILINTASYVRVGGIMDNDTSFASNSFEVNALGLMRLAQGFGRAMSG
;
A
#
# COMPACT_ATOMS: atom_id res chain seq x y z
N MET A 1 -32.35 35.64 -19.78
CA MET A 1 -32.58 35.40 -18.34
C MET A 1 -31.88 34.09 -18.02
N THR A 2 -30.79 34.10 -17.27
CA THR A 2 -30.06 32.90 -16.83
C THR A 2 -30.81 32.27 -15.66
N THR A 3 -31.19 31.01 -15.79
CA THR A 3 -31.85 30.26 -14.70
C THR A 3 -30.89 30.19 -13.50
N PRO A 4 -31.33 30.58 -12.30
CA PRO A 4 -30.49 30.49 -11.11
C PRO A 4 -30.01 29.05 -10.89
N LEU A 5 -28.72 28.87 -10.61
CA LEU A 5 -28.14 27.58 -10.22
C LEU A 5 -28.87 27.08 -8.97
N THR A 6 -29.42 25.89 -9.04
CA THR A 6 -30.00 25.20 -7.87
C THR A 6 -28.90 24.96 -6.84
N LEU A 7 -29.10 25.49 -5.63
CA LEU A 7 -28.18 25.23 -4.53
C LEU A 7 -28.09 23.74 -4.26
N PRO A 8 -26.88 23.19 -4.07
CA PRO A 8 -26.76 21.78 -3.70
C PRO A 8 -27.52 21.49 -2.41
N PRO A 9 -28.16 20.31 -2.29
CA PRO A 9 -28.90 19.96 -1.09
C PRO A 9 -27.98 20.02 0.13
N LYS A 10 -28.46 20.61 1.23
CA LYS A 10 -27.71 20.62 2.51
C LYS A 10 -27.37 19.18 2.89
N LYS A 11 -26.08 18.93 3.17
CA LYS A 11 -25.65 17.64 3.69
C LYS A 11 -26.36 17.38 5.03
N ASP A 12 -27.04 16.23 5.11
CA ASP A 12 -27.59 15.75 6.37
C ASP A 12 -26.42 15.45 7.33
N PRO A 13 -26.28 16.16 8.46
CA PRO A 13 -25.17 15.94 9.40
C PRO A 13 -25.25 14.58 10.11
N GLN A 14 -26.40 13.90 10.07
CA GLN A 14 -26.58 12.57 10.64
C GLN A 14 -26.36 11.45 9.62
N LYS A 15 -26.30 11.78 8.33
CA LYS A 15 -26.02 10.78 7.31
C LYS A 15 -24.57 10.33 7.41
N ARG A 16 -24.38 9.06 7.77
CA ARG A 16 -23.02 8.45 7.79
C ARG A 16 -22.35 8.69 6.44
N THR A 17 -21.23 9.39 6.49
CA THR A 17 -20.29 9.44 5.36
C THR A 17 -19.79 8.03 5.06
N LYS A 18 -19.37 7.77 3.80
CA LYS A 18 -18.74 6.50 3.44
C LYS A 18 -17.65 6.15 4.46
N VAL A 19 -17.59 4.87 4.86
CA VAL A 19 -16.54 4.39 5.75
C VAL A 19 -15.17 4.72 5.13
N PRO A 20 -14.28 5.43 5.85
CA PRO A 20 -12.97 5.78 5.33
C PRO A 20 -12.15 4.53 5.04
N VAL A 21 -11.63 4.41 3.83
CA VAL A 21 -10.84 3.25 3.39
C VAL A 21 -9.36 3.43 3.74
N LEU A 22 -8.91 4.68 3.82
CA LEU A 22 -7.51 5.02 4.08
C LEU A 22 -7.29 5.46 5.53
N PRO A 23 -6.18 5.01 6.16
CA PRO A 23 -5.70 5.56 7.43
C PRO A 23 -5.37 7.05 7.32
N PRO A 24 -5.21 7.76 8.46
CA PRO A 24 -4.84 9.17 8.47
C PRO A 24 -3.47 9.42 7.84
N VAL A 25 -3.35 10.45 7.00
CA VAL A 25 -2.10 10.83 6.31
C VAL A 25 -1.28 11.87 7.07
N ALA A 26 -1.81 12.46 8.14
CA ALA A 26 -1.12 13.52 8.89
C ALA A 26 0.09 12.94 9.65
N ARG A 27 1.30 13.36 9.25
CA ARG A 27 2.56 13.03 9.92
C ARG A 27 3.44 14.27 10.03
N GLY A 28 4.22 14.36 11.08
CA GLY A 28 5.25 15.39 11.20
C GLY A 28 6.38 15.16 10.19
N ARG A 29 7.05 16.25 9.79
CA ARG A 29 8.18 16.19 8.83
C ARG A 29 9.25 15.18 9.26
N ALA A 30 9.65 15.18 10.52
CA ALA A 30 10.65 14.26 11.04
C ALA A 30 10.25 12.77 10.91
N ALA A 31 8.95 12.47 10.85
CA ALA A 31 8.46 11.10 10.72
C ALA A 31 8.44 10.56 9.28
N LEU A 32 8.70 11.40 8.27
CA LEU A 32 8.73 10.97 6.86
C LEU A 32 9.78 9.89 6.60
N GLY A 33 10.89 9.90 7.33
CA GLY A 33 11.92 8.87 7.24
C GLY A 33 11.42 7.46 7.60
N LEU A 34 10.43 7.33 8.49
CA LEU A 34 9.78 6.03 8.74
C LEU A 34 9.12 5.48 7.46
N GLY A 35 8.47 6.34 6.68
CA GLY A 35 7.89 5.94 5.39
C GLY A 35 8.95 5.46 4.39
N VAL A 36 10.11 6.13 4.33
CA VAL A 36 11.23 5.74 3.46
C VAL A 36 11.79 4.38 3.88
N MET A 37 12.05 4.17 5.18
CA MET A 37 12.54 2.89 5.68
C MET A 37 11.53 1.76 5.42
N ALA A 38 10.22 2.02 5.65
CA ALA A 38 9.14 1.07 5.37
C ALA A 38 9.08 0.68 3.88
N ALA A 39 9.22 1.67 2.97
CA ALA A 39 9.22 1.44 1.53
C ALA A 39 10.41 0.58 1.07
N GLN A 40 11.53 0.65 1.78
CA GLN A 40 12.72 -0.17 1.54
C GLN A 40 12.62 -1.56 2.21
N GLY A 41 11.55 -1.85 2.94
CA GLY A 41 11.41 -3.09 3.70
C GLY A 41 12.35 -3.20 4.91
N ARG A 42 12.89 -2.09 5.40
CA ARG A 42 13.88 -2.00 6.47
C ARG A 42 13.25 -1.53 7.78
N PHE A 43 13.72 -2.05 8.90
CA PHE A 43 13.35 -1.55 10.22
C PHE A 43 14.46 -0.61 10.72
N GLY A 44 14.22 0.68 10.66
CA GLY A 44 15.20 1.68 11.04
C GLY A 44 14.63 2.82 11.89
N LEU A 45 15.51 3.39 12.72
CA LEU A 45 15.23 4.55 13.57
C LEU A 45 16.29 5.63 13.34
N GLN A 46 16.02 6.82 13.88
CA GLN A 46 17.04 7.88 13.91
C GLN A 46 18.16 7.54 14.90
N VAL A 47 19.40 7.61 14.40
CA VAL A 47 20.63 7.44 15.17
C VAL A 47 21.44 8.72 15.06
N CYS A 48 21.84 9.28 16.19
CA CYS A 48 22.67 10.48 16.21
C CYS A 48 24.11 10.15 15.80
N SER A 49 24.64 10.85 14.81
CA SER A 49 26.02 10.63 14.32
C SER A 49 27.08 11.04 15.36
N GLU A 50 26.77 11.97 16.27
CA GLU A 50 27.73 12.46 17.29
C GLU A 50 27.76 11.60 18.54
N CYS A 51 26.60 11.17 19.09
CA CYS A 51 26.55 10.48 20.35
C CYS A 51 25.97 9.06 20.28
N ALA A 52 25.70 8.57 19.07
CA ALA A 52 25.16 7.24 18.79
C ALA A 52 23.81 6.94 19.49
N ALA A 53 23.11 7.96 19.99
CA ALA A 53 21.81 7.79 20.60
C ALA A 53 20.78 7.36 19.57
N ILE A 54 20.07 6.26 19.82
CA ILE A 54 18.92 5.82 19.07
C ILE A 54 17.68 6.46 19.67
N GLN A 55 16.83 7.08 18.86
CA GLN A 55 15.67 7.82 19.37
C GLN A 55 14.37 7.51 18.67
N TYR A 56 13.29 7.59 19.44
CA TYR A 56 11.91 7.58 19.02
C TYR A 56 11.05 8.39 20.03
N PRO A 57 10.04 9.15 19.62
CA PRO A 57 9.64 9.42 18.22
C PRO A 57 10.68 10.22 17.44
N PRO A 58 10.59 10.21 16.09
CA PRO A 58 11.49 11.01 15.25
C PRO A 58 11.41 12.51 15.58
N ARG A 59 12.57 13.17 15.59
CA ARG A 59 12.71 14.60 15.92
C ARG A 59 13.72 15.25 14.98
N ASP A 60 13.78 16.59 14.98
CA ASP A 60 14.74 17.35 14.19
C ASP A 60 16.11 17.49 14.90
N ALA A 61 16.20 17.20 16.19
CA ALA A 61 17.45 17.21 16.98
C ALA A 61 17.53 16.01 17.94
N CYS A 62 18.75 15.62 18.25
CA CYS A 62 19.04 14.55 19.18
C CYS A 62 18.56 14.88 20.61
N VAL A 63 17.86 13.95 21.24
CA VAL A 63 17.34 14.11 22.62
C VAL A 63 18.42 14.11 23.70
N LYS A 64 19.67 13.66 23.37
CA LYS A 64 20.78 13.59 24.32
C LYS A 64 21.78 14.75 24.17
N CYS A 65 22.24 15.04 22.93
CA CYS A 65 23.31 16.02 22.70
C CYS A 65 22.85 17.24 21.90
N MET A 66 21.58 17.29 21.50
CA MET A 66 20.98 18.38 20.71
C MET A 66 21.56 18.55 19.30
N SER A 67 22.40 17.62 18.82
CA SER A 67 22.90 17.62 17.45
C SER A 67 21.73 17.45 16.45
N GLU A 68 21.81 18.13 15.32
CA GLU A 68 20.86 17.99 14.21
C GLU A 68 21.28 16.88 13.23
N ASP A 69 22.48 16.30 13.40
CA ASP A 69 22.98 15.22 12.56
C ASP A 69 22.37 13.88 12.98
N LEU A 70 21.20 13.57 12.41
CA LEU A 70 20.40 12.40 12.67
C LEU A 70 20.25 11.55 11.40
N ALA A 71 20.89 10.40 11.37
CA ALA A 71 20.80 9.45 10.27
C ALA A 71 19.73 8.38 10.52
N TRP A 72 19.02 7.97 9.47
CA TRP A 72 18.15 6.79 9.51
C TRP A 72 18.99 5.54 9.29
N GLN A 73 19.05 4.68 10.30
CA GLN A 73 19.86 3.46 10.27
C GLN A 73 19.04 2.24 10.68
N ASP A 74 19.40 1.08 10.16
CA ASP A 74 18.84 -0.20 10.63
C ASP A 74 19.18 -0.43 12.09
N VAL A 75 18.21 -0.88 12.85
CA VAL A 75 18.37 -1.22 14.25
C VAL A 75 17.78 -2.59 14.54
N ASP A 76 18.24 -3.24 15.63
CA ASP A 76 17.66 -4.51 16.07
C ASP A 76 16.16 -4.31 16.36
N PRO A 77 15.27 -5.05 15.64
CA PRO A 77 13.83 -4.93 15.79
C PRO A 77 13.28 -5.68 17.03
N THR A 78 14.14 -6.38 17.78
CA THR A 78 13.67 -7.17 18.92
C THR A 78 13.33 -6.30 20.13
N GLY A 79 12.29 -6.69 20.86
CA GLY A 79 11.84 -5.94 22.04
C GLY A 79 10.88 -6.72 22.91
N LYS A 80 10.37 -6.03 23.93
CA LYS A 80 9.40 -6.59 24.87
C LYS A 80 8.22 -5.64 25.02
N VAL A 81 7.01 -6.18 25.04
CA VAL A 81 5.79 -5.40 25.26
C VAL A 81 5.71 -5.00 26.74
N MET A 82 5.80 -3.70 27.01
CA MET A 82 5.75 -3.14 28.36
C MET A 82 4.31 -2.83 28.78
N ALA A 83 3.51 -2.36 27.82
CA ALA A 83 2.10 -2.02 28.07
C ALA A 83 1.27 -2.33 26.84
N GLU A 84 0.02 -2.69 27.06
CA GLU A 84 -0.99 -2.86 26.02
C GLU A 84 -2.28 -2.14 26.39
N THR A 85 -3.01 -1.72 25.40
CA THR A 85 -4.34 -1.14 25.56
C THR A 85 -5.24 -1.49 24.37
N THR A 86 -6.52 -1.64 24.66
CA THR A 86 -7.56 -1.77 23.64
C THR A 86 -8.35 -0.47 23.58
N ILE A 87 -8.15 0.27 22.49
CA ILE A 87 -8.88 1.51 22.22
C ILE A 87 -10.27 1.15 21.74
N ARG A 88 -11.28 1.69 22.40
CA ARG A 88 -12.71 1.43 22.07
C ARG A 88 -13.40 2.63 21.45
N VAL A 89 -12.81 3.82 21.53
CA VAL A 89 -13.33 5.06 20.96
C VAL A 89 -12.18 5.83 20.31
N SER A 90 -12.38 6.29 19.09
CA SER A 90 -11.42 7.12 18.36
C SER A 90 -12.12 8.29 17.67
N PRO A 91 -11.55 9.51 17.72
CA PRO A 91 -12.02 10.63 16.92
C PRO A 91 -11.75 10.44 15.42
N GLU A 92 -10.70 9.66 15.09
CA GLU A 92 -10.31 9.38 13.73
C GLU A 92 -11.31 8.45 13.03
N PRO A 93 -11.94 8.88 11.93
CA PRO A 93 -13.00 8.11 11.28
C PRO A 93 -12.56 6.72 10.82
N TYR A 94 -11.33 6.56 10.31
CA TYR A 94 -10.80 5.27 9.89
C TYR A 94 -10.78 4.25 11.04
N PHE A 95 -10.22 4.63 12.19
CA PHE A 95 -10.13 3.76 13.36
C PHE A 95 -11.49 3.58 14.05
N ARG A 96 -12.30 4.64 14.12
CA ARG A 96 -13.65 4.58 14.73
C ARG A 96 -14.52 3.47 14.14
N GLU A 97 -14.48 3.28 12.82
CA GLU A 97 -15.26 2.25 12.13
C GLU A 97 -14.66 0.84 12.24
N ARG A 98 -13.48 0.71 12.87
CA ARG A 98 -12.73 -0.56 13.03
C ARG A 98 -12.39 -0.89 14.49
N MET A 99 -13.09 -0.26 15.43
CA MET A 99 -12.93 -0.56 16.86
C MET A 99 -13.49 -1.95 17.20
N PRO A 100 -12.94 -2.62 18.21
CA PRO A 100 -11.82 -2.22 19.08
C PRO A 100 -10.46 -2.34 18.37
N TRP A 101 -9.50 -1.46 18.74
CA TRP A 101 -8.17 -1.42 18.16
C TRP A 101 -7.10 -1.62 19.23
N ARG A 102 -6.12 -2.51 18.97
CA ARG A 102 -5.06 -2.83 19.94
C ARG A 102 -3.79 -2.04 19.66
N MET A 103 -3.26 -1.41 20.69
CA MET A 103 -2.01 -0.64 20.68
C MET A 103 -1.16 -1.06 21.87
N GLY A 104 0.16 -0.87 21.75
CA GLY A 104 1.08 -1.14 22.85
C GLY A 104 2.31 -0.27 22.82
N ALA A 105 3.05 -0.31 23.92
CA ALA A 105 4.37 0.24 24.08
C ALA A 105 5.39 -0.90 24.14
N VAL A 106 6.35 -0.91 23.22
CA VAL A 106 7.40 -1.92 23.11
C VAL A 106 8.74 -1.27 23.44
N GLN A 107 9.43 -1.78 24.44
CA GLN A 107 10.81 -1.45 24.76
C GLN A 107 11.72 -2.25 23.85
N LEU A 108 12.46 -1.59 22.95
CA LEU A 108 13.46 -2.26 22.12
C LEU A 108 14.70 -2.67 22.95
N ALA A 109 15.36 -3.74 22.55
CA ALA A 109 16.64 -4.16 23.11
C ALA A 109 17.73 -3.06 22.97
N VAL A 110 17.63 -2.23 21.91
CA VAL A 110 18.55 -1.12 21.62
C VAL A 110 18.20 0.19 22.34
N GLY A 111 17.18 0.21 23.21
CA GLY A 111 16.92 1.32 24.14
C GLY A 111 15.57 2.02 24.02
N PRO A 112 15.12 2.59 22.89
CA PRO A 112 13.91 3.39 22.88
C PRO A 112 12.63 2.56 23.04
N THR A 113 11.59 3.20 23.61
CA THR A 113 10.24 2.63 23.67
C THR A 113 9.40 3.16 22.53
N LEU A 114 8.74 2.26 21.80
CA LEU A 114 7.93 2.54 20.62
C LEU A 114 6.46 2.34 20.93
N ASN A 115 5.62 3.28 20.51
CA ASN A 115 4.18 3.07 20.43
C ASN A 115 3.85 2.41 19.09
N CYS A 116 3.14 1.29 19.12
CA CYS A 116 2.90 0.46 17.94
C CYS A 116 1.52 -0.21 17.94
N HIS A 117 1.11 -0.67 16.78
CA HIS A 117 -0.02 -1.59 16.65
C HIS A 117 0.42 -2.98 17.12
N LEU A 118 -0.44 -3.68 17.84
CA LEU A 118 -0.17 -5.02 18.33
C LEU A 118 -0.87 -6.07 17.46
N HIS A 119 -0.13 -7.10 17.07
CA HIS A 119 -0.68 -8.32 16.51
C HIS A 119 -1.66 -8.99 17.50
N GLY A 120 -2.68 -9.69 16.99
CA GLY A 120 -3.72 -10.32 17.81
C GLY A 120 -3.19 -11.29 18.88
N GLU A 121 -2.09 -11.98 18.59
CA GLU A 121 -1.46 -12.96 19.49
C GLU A 121 -0.44 -12.35 20.47
N VAL A 122 -0.15 -11.05 20.38
CA VAL A 122 0.86 -10.39 21.21
C VAL A 122 0.20 -9.71 22.39
N GLY A 123 0.74 -9.93 23.59
CA GLY A 123 0.27 -9.34 24.84
C GLY A 123 1.38 -8.73 25.70
N ARG A 124 1.00 -8.10 26.81
CA ARG A 124 1.93 -7.51 27.75
C ARG A 124 2.90 -8.56 28.32
N GLY A 125 4.18 -8.26 28.25
CA GLY A 125 5.25 -9.13 28.73
C GLY A 125 5.88 -10.00 27.67
N ASP A 126 5.26 -10.12 26.48
CA ASP A 126 5.78 -10.95 25.42
C ASP A 126 7.02 -10.35 24.76
N ALA A 127 7.92 -11.24 24.33
CA ALA A 127 9.01 -10.89 23.44
C ALA A 127 8.47 -10.79 22.00
N VAL A 128 8.84 -9.72 21.30
CA VAL A 128 8.31 -9.39 19.98
C VAL A 128 9.41 -9.00 19.03
N ARG A 129 9.08 -9.10 17.74
CA ARG A 129 9.83 -8.49 16.66
C ARG A 129 9.01 -7.34 16.08
N MET A 130 9.61 -6.16 16.04
CA MET A 130 9.00 -5.00 15.42
C MET A 130 9.10 -5.09 13.90
N ALA A 131 8.04 -4.71 13.23
CA ALA A 131 8.00 -4.49 11.80
C ALA A 131 7.63 -3.04 11.50
N LEU A 132 8.25 -2.49 10.49
CA LEU A 132 7.92 -1.18 9.94
C LEU A 132 7.35 -1.41 8.53
N LYS A 133 6.08 -1.09 8.32
CA LYS A 133 5.35 -1.34 7.08
C LYS A 133 4.69 -0.06 6.58
N LEU A 134 4.42 0.00 5.28
CA LEU A 134 3.55 1.05 4.74
C LEU A 134 2.08 0.69 5.01
N ASP A 135 1.33 1.65 5.49
CA ASP A 135 -0.13 1.55 5.51
C ASP A 135 -0.73 1.89 4.12
N LYS A 136 -2.05 1.73 3.98
CA LYS A 136 -2.77 2.04 2.72
C LYS A 136 -2.72 3.52 2.32
N ALA A 137 -2.32 4.41 3.21
CA ALA A 137 -2.09 5.82 2.93
C ALA A 137 -0.62 6.13 2.61
N GLY A 138 0.24 5.12 2.52
CA GLY A 138 1.67 5.26 2.24
C GLY A 138 2.49 5.79 3.44
N GLN A 139 1.97 5.66 4.67
CA GLN A 139 2.66 6.10 5.88
C GLN A 139 3.36 4.93 6.56
N GLY A 140 4.56 5.16 7.09
CA GLY A 140 5.27 4.17 7.90
C GLY A 140 4.56 3.91 9.22
N VAL A 141 4.16 2.67 9.48
CA VAL A 141 3.52 2.23 10.73
C VAL A 141 4.32 1.14 11.41
N LEU A 142 4.41 1.24 12.72
CA LEU A 142 5.10 0.28 13.59
C LEU A 142 4.12 -0.79 14.06
N ILE A 143 4.52 -2.05 13.90
CA ILE A 143 3.71 -3.21 14.27
C ILE A 143 4.58 -4.16 15.09
N ALA A 144 4.07 -4.61 16.23
CA ALA A 144 4.69 -5.67 17.02
C ALA A 144 4.13 -7.03 16.59
N LEU A 145 5.00 -7.90 16.11
CA LEU A 145 4.69 -9.27 15.68
C LEU A 145 5.23 -10.27 16.71
N PRO A 146 4.64 -11.47 16.81
CA PRO A 146 5.19 -12.55 17.63
C PRO A 146 6.64 -12.85 17.26
N LEU A 147 7.50 -13.08 18.25
CA LEU A 147 8.90 -13.45 18.00
C LEU A 147 9.03 -14.86 17.41
N LYS A 148 8.12 -15.75 17.81
CA LYS A 148 8.00 -17.12 17.30
C LYS A 148 6.66 -17.24 16.58
N GLY A 149 6.67 -17.70 15.36
CA GLY A 149 5.44 -17.87 14.57
C GLY A 149 5.50 -17.21 13.22
N SER A 150 4.35 -16.87 12.68
CA SER A 150 4.24 -16.26 11.36
C SER A 150 4.94 -14.91 11.30
N ASP A 151 5.88 -14.76 10.37
CA ASP A 151 6.48 -13.47 10.00
C ASP A 151 5.49 -12.52 9.31
N VAL A 152 4.23 -12.89 9.29
CA VAL A 152 3.21 -12.36 8.43
C VAL A 152 2.05 -11.85 9.26
N MET A 153 1.55 -10.68 8.93
CA MET A 153 0.28 -10.19 9.46
C MET A 153 -0.93 -10.91 8.84
N GLN A 154 -0.73 -12.07 8.24
CA GLN A 154 -1.77 -12.77 7.47
C GLN A 154 -2.87 -13.33 8.38
N ASP A 155 -2.50 -13.72 9.56
CA ASP A 155 -3.36 -14.22 10.62
C ASP A 155 -4.02 -13.09 11.46
N ASP A 156 -3.60 -11.83 11.24
CA ASP A 156 -4.27 -10.65 11.79
C ASP A 156 -5.00 -9.85 10.69
N PRO A 157 -6.30 -10.09 10.48
CA PRO A 157 -7.05 -9.44 9.42
C PRO A 157 -7.09 -7.91 9.54
N VAL A 158 -7.02 -7.39 10.76
CA VAL A 158 -7.10 -5.94 11.05
C VAL A 158 -5.83 -5.23 10.58
N LEU A 159 -4.66 -5.76 10.96
CA LEU A 159 -3.36 -5.24 10.54
C LEU A 159 -3.13 -5.44 9.04
N ARG A 160 -3.51 -6.59 8.52
CA ARG A 160 -3.46 -6.88 7.08
C ARG A 160 -4.32 -5.89 6.30
N ALA A 161 -5.54 -5.59 6.76
CA ALA A 161 -6.42 -4.63 6.10
C ALA A 161 -5.87 -3.20 6.12
N MET A 162 -5.03 -2.84 7.09
CA MET A 162 -4.39 -1.53 7.19
C MET A 162 -3.17 -1.38 6.28
N SER A 163 -2.39 -2.45 6.09
CA SER A 163 -1.09 -2.41 5.39
C SER A 163 -1.20 -2.58 3.88
N CYS A 164 -0.16 -2.13 3.15
CA CYS A 164 0.04 -2.36 1.71
C CYS A 164 1.01 -3.50 1.41
N ASP A 165 1.36 -4.35 2.37
CA ASP A 165 2.29 -5.47 2.17
C ASP A 165 1.78 -6.40 1.06
N PRO A 166 2.53 -6.65 -0.04
CA PRO A 166 2.11 -7.54 -1.11
C PRO A 166 2.15 -9.02 -0.73
N LYS A 167 2.75 -9.40 0.39
CA LYS A 167 2.88 -10.79 0.83
C LYS A 167 1.51 -11.49 0.92
N HIS A 168 1.41 -12.65 0.28
CA HIS A 168 0.21 -13.47 0.16
C HIS A 168 -0.99 -12.77 -0.51
N ARG A 169 -0.76 -11.71 -1.27
CA ARG A 169 -1.80 -11.00 -2.03
C ARG A 169 -1.82 -11.42 -3.48
N ARG A 170 -3.00 -11.32 -4.08
CA ARG A 170 -3.22 -11.49 -5.52
C ARG A 170 -3.17 -10.13 -6.19
N ILE A 171 -2.30 -10.00 -7.19
CA ILE A 171 -1.97 -8.72 -7.81
C ILE A 171 -2.35 -8.76 -9.28
N LEU A 172 -2.95 -7.70 -9.79
CA LEU A 172 -3.19 -7.50 -11.22
C LEU A 172 -2.37 -6.32 -11.72
N ILE A 173 -1.53 -6.56 -12.73
CA ILE A 173 -0.81 -5.55 -13.50
C ILE A 173 -1.50 -5.46 -14.87
N SER A 174 -1.98 -4.28 -15.26
CA SER A 174 -2.93 -4.16 -16.38
C SER A 174 -2.32 -4.29 -17.78
N ASP A 175 -1.02 -4.08 -17.94
CA ASP A 175 -0.32 -4.31 -19.22
C ASP A 175 1.05 -4.95 -18.97
N ALA A 176 1.18 -6.20 -19.41
CA ALA A 176 2.41 -6.99 -19.30
C ALA A 176 3.55 -6.47 -20.19
N ARG A 177 3.24 -5.74 -21.25
CA ARG A 177 4.22 -5.19 -22.19
C ARG A 177 4.81 -3.86 -21.73
N ALA A 178 4.28 -3.28 -20.66
CA ALA A 178 4.82 -2.04 -20.10
C ALA A 178 6.28 -2.24 -19.68
N PRO A 179 7.19 -1.29 -19.94
CA PRO A 179 8.64 -1.45 -19.64
C PRO A 179 8.94 -1.81 -18.19
N MET A 180 8.05 -1.47 -17.26
CA MET A 180 8.21 -1.77 -15.84
C MET A 180 7.54 -3.08 -15.40
N ALA A 181 6.77 -3.76 -16.27
CA ALA A 181 5.94 -4.91 -15.87
C ALA A 181 6.78 -6.09 -15.36
N LEU A 182 7.88 -6.41 -16.03
CA LEU A 182 8.80 -7.47 -15.61
C LEU A 182 9.39 -7.16 -14.22
N ALA A 183 9.96 -5.97 -14.03
CA ALA A 183 10.55 -5.56 -12.75
C ALA A 183 9.52 -5.51 -11.62
N LEU A 184 8.30 -5.02 -11.89
CA LEU A 184 7.20 -5.04 -10.93
C LEU A 184 6.81 -6.48 -10.55
N THR A 185 6.67 -7.37 -11.53
CA THR A 185 6.34 -8.78 -11.29
C THR A 185 7.38 -9.43 -10.40
N GLN A 186 8.66 -9.29 -10.72
CA GLN A 186 9.77 -9.81 -9.93
C GLN A 186 9.78 -9.23 -8.50
N ALA A 187 9.56 -7.93 -8.36
CA ALA A 187 9.49 -7.27 -7.05
C ALA A 187 8.31 -7.77 -6.21
N MET A 188 7.13 -7.95 -6.81
CA MET A 188 5.95 -8.47 -6.11
C MET A 188 6.14 -9.92 -5.67
N LEU A 189 6.68 -10.78 -6.54
CA LEU A 189 6.99 -12.18 -6.20
C LEU A 189 8.06 -12.26 -5.10
N SER A 190 9.12 -11.46 -5.20
CA SER A 190 10.16 -11.38 -4.16
C SER A 190 9.63 -10.89 -2.82
N ALA A 191 8.60 -10.03 -2.83
CA ALA A 191 7.88 -9.61 -1.63
C ALA A 191 6.88 -10.68 -1.13
N GLY A 192 6.77 -11.83 -1.80
CA GLY A 192 5.94 -12.96 -1.38
C GLY A 192 4.49 -12.86 -1.84
N ALA A 193 4.18 -12.18 -2.93
CA ALA A 193 2.85 -12.19 -3.53
C ALA A 193 2.39 -13.62 -3.80
N ALA A 194 1.10 -13.90 -3.55
CA ALA A 194 0.54 -15.22 -3.78
C ALA A 194 0.38 -15.52 -5.28
N HIS A 195 0.04 -14.51 -6.06
CA HIS A 195 -0.11 -14.64 -7.51
C HIS A 195 -0.08 -13.26 -8.18
N VAL A 196 0.53 -13.18 -9.37
CA VAL A 196 0.55 -11.99 -10.21
C VAL A 196 -0.16 -12.30 -11.53
N PHE A 197 -1.26 -11.61 -11.79
CA PHE A 197 -1.96 -11.64 -13.07
C PHE A 197 -1.45 -10.47 -13.92
N LEU A 198 -1.17 -10.75 -15.18
CA LEU A 198 -0.67 -9.78 -16.15
C LEU A 198 -1.66 -9.66 -17.29
N GLY A 199 -2.18 -8.46 -17.51
CA GLY A 199 -3.03 -8.17 -18.67
C GLY A 199 -2.21 -8.10 -19.95
N GLU A 200 -2.68 -8.73 -21.02
CA GLU A 200 -2.07 -8.68 -22.35
C GLU A 200 -3.10 -8.12 -23.35
N PRO A 201 -2.95 -6.83 -23.80
CA PRO A 201 -3.98 -6.19 -24.61
C PRO A 201 -4.09 -6.76 -26.02
N GLU A 202 -3.02 -7.23 -26.62
CA GLU A 202 -3.00 -7.77 -28.00
C GLU A 202 -2.29 -9.12 -27.96
N ALA A 203 -2.98 -10.15 -27.48
CA ALA A 203 -2.42 -11.48 -27.25
C ALA A 203 -1.86 -12.16 -28.51
N TRP A 204 -2.21 -11.64 -29.70
CA TRP A 204 -1.69 -12.09 -30.99
C TRP A 204 -0.32 -11.47 -31.35
N LEU A 205 0.10 -10.43 -30.66
CA LEU A 205 1.36 -9.73 -30.90
C LEU A 205 2.47 -10.28 -29.98
N SER A 206 3.56 -10.76 -30.55
CA SER A 206 4.73 -11.20 -29.78
C SER A 206 5.52 -10.01 -29.21
N TRP A 207 6.06 -10.17 -28.01
CA TRP A 207 6.93 -9.20 -27.33
C TRP A 207 8.02 -9.90 -26.52
N PRO A 208 9.19 -9.25 -26.30
CA PRO A 208 10.42 -9.92 -25.86
C PRO A 208 10.32 -10.63 -24.49
N GLU A 209 9.75 -9.98 -23.49
CA GLU A 209 9.75 -10.47 -22.11
C GLU A 209 8.64 -11.50 -21.81
N ARG A 210 7.78 -11.81 -22.79
CA ARG A 210 6.63 -12.70 -22.65
C ARG A 210 7.04 -14.10 -22.14
N ALA A 211 8.05 -14.69 -22.79
CA ALA A 211 8.51 -16.03 -22.44
C ALA A 211 9.11 -16.10 -21.04
N GLU A 212 9.82 -15.04 -20.59
CA GLU A 212 10.38 -14.94 -19.25
C GLU A 212 9.25 -14.88 -18.20
N LEU A 213 8.25 -14.01 -18.40
CA LEU A 213 7.12 -13.86 -17.50
C LEU A 213 6.24 -15.10 -17.45
N GLU A 214 6.01 -15.77 -18.59
CA GLU A 214 5.22 -17.00 -18.69
C GLU A 214 5.90 -18.19 -17.98
N GLY A 215 7.25 -18.18 -17.91
CA GLY A 215 8.04 -19.17 -17.20
C GLY A 215 8.11 -18.98 -15.68
N MET A 216 7.63 -17.87 -15.14
CA MET A 216 7.67 -17.60 -13.70
C MET A 216 6.57 -18.35 -12.97
N GLU A 217 6.93 -18.95 -11.82
CA GLU A 217 5.95 -19.55 -10.92
C GLU A 217 5.00 -18.49 -10.34
N ASN A 218 3.73 -18.80 -10.21
CA ASN A 218 2.68 -17.90 -9.68
C ASN A 218 2.44 -16.64 -10.54
N VAL A 219 2.70 -16.73 -11.84
CA VAL A 219 2.36 -15.70 -12.82
C VAL A 219 1.37 -16.26 -13.83
N SER A 220 0.40 -15.45 -14.23
CA SER A 220 -0.53 -15.77 -15.31
C SER A 220 -0.70 -14.58 -16.23
N ILE A 221 -0.42 -14.77 -17.53
CA ILE A 221 -0.68 -13.77 -18.57
C ILE A 221 -2.09 -14.04 -19.13
N MET A 222 -2.93 -13.01 -19.14
CA MET A 222 -4.34 -13.13 -19.50
C MET A 222 -4.76 -12.00 -20.46
N PRO A 223 -5.62 -12.28 -21.44
CA PRO A 223 -6.09 -11.24 -22.36
C PRO A 223 -6.80 -10.11 -21.61
N LEU A 224 -6.41 -8.87 -21.85
CA LEU A 224 -7.02 -7.69 -21.26
C LEU A 224 -6.89 -6.48 -22.18
N ASP A 225 -8.01 -5.99 -22.67
CA ASP A 225 -8.12 -4.67 -23.28
C ASP A 225 -8.82 -3.70 -22.32
N VAL A 226 -8.06 -2.74 -21.80
CA VAL A 226 -8.58 -1.74 -20.84
C VAL A 226 -9.55 -0.74 -21.49
N THR A 227 -9.61 -0.70 -22.83
CA THR A 227 -10.55 0.16 -23.58
C THR A 227 -11.92 -0.50 -23.76
N ASP A 228 -12.01 -1.82 -23.56
CA ASP A 228 -13.24 -2.60 -23.65
C ASP A 228 -13.77 -3.05 -22.28
N VAL A 229 -14.98 -2.57 -21.94
CA VAL A 229 -15.68 -2.92 -20.70
C VAL A 229 -15.93 -4.44 -20.61
N SER A 230 -16.22 -5.10 -21.73
CA SER A 230 -16.50 -6.53 -21.76
C SER A 230 -15.25 -7.36 -21.50
N SER A 231 -14.09 -6.92 -22.02
CA SER A 231 -12.78 -7.53 -21.74
C SER A 231 -12.43 -7.47 -20.25
N VAL A 232 -12.60 -6.29 -19.63
CA VAL A 232 -12.37 -6.11 -18.18
C VAL A 232 -13.31 -6.99 -17.36
N ALA A 233 -14.60 -7.04 -17.71
CA ALA A 233 -15.58 -7.86 -17.00
C ALA A 233 -15.29 -9.36 -17.12
N LYS A 234 -14.89 -9.82 -18.33
CA LYS A 234 -14.49 -11.21 -18.58
C LYS A 234 -13.29 -11.59 -17.74
N LEU A 235 -12.24 -10.76 -17.72
CA LEU A 235 -11.05 -11.01 -16.92
C LEU A 235 -11.39 -11.08 -15.43
N ALA A 236 -12.24 -10.15 -14.92
CA ALA A 236 -12.66 -10.16 -13.52
C ALA A 236 -13.41 -11.44 -13.13
N ALA A 237 -14.23 -11.98 -14.05
CA ALA A 237 -14.92 -13.25 -13.85
C ALA A 237 -13.96 -14.46 -13.91
N GLU A 238 -13.00 -14.45 -14.84
CA GLU A 238 -12.03 -15.52 -15.06
C GLU A 238 -11.02 -15.64 -13.91
N ILE A 239 -10.48 -14.51 -13.42
CA ILE A 239 -9.61 -14.49 -12.25
C ILE A 239 -10.32 -15.10 -11.04
N GLY A 240 -11.59 -14.89 -10.90
CA GLY A 240 -12.42 -15.42 -9.80
C GLY A 240 -11.87 -15.02 -8.41
N GLY A 241 -12.71 -14.43 -7.58
CA GLY A 241 -12.30 -14.00 -6.25
C GLY A 241 -11.59 -12.65 -6.22
N LYS A 242 -10.97 -12.36 -5.07
CA LYS A 242 -10.42 -11.03 -4.77
C LYS A 242 -9.08 -10.79 -5.43
N VAL A 243 -8.94 -9.66 -6.13
CA VAL A 243 -7.65 -9.02 -6.42
C VAL A 243 -7.38 -8.03 -5.28
N ASP A 244 -6.24 -8.14 -4.62
CA ASP A 244 -5.91 -7.28 -3.48
C ASP A 244 -5.23 -5.99 -3.91
N ILE A 245 -4.41 -6.04 -4.97
CA ILE A 245 -3.63 -4.92 -5.48
C ILE A 245 -3.83 -4.84 -7.00
N LEU A 246 -4.23 -3.66 -7.47
CA LEU A 246 -4.34 -3.34 -8.89
C LEU A 246 -3.28 -2.29 -9.25
N ILE A 247 -2.40 -2.65 -10.19
CA ILE A 247 -1.36 -1.75 -10.71
C ILE A 247 -1.69 -1.46 -12.18
N ASN A 248 -2.05 -0.21 -12.46
CA ASN A 248 -2.32 0.19 -13.84
C ASN A 248 -1.02 0.62 -14.51
N THR A 249 -0.56 -0.19 -15.45
CA THR A 249 0.61 0.06 -16.31
C THR A 249 0.21 0.34 -17.75
N ALA A 250 -1.06 0.17 -18.12
CA ALA A 250 -1.56 0.47 -19.44
C ALA A 250 -1.40 1.96 -19.74
N SER A 251 -0.71 2.26 -20.82
CA SER A 251 -0.46 3.63 -21.25
C SER A 251 -0.45 3.75 -22.76
N TYR A 252 -0.97 4.85 -23.26
CA TYR A 252 -0.89 5.22 -24.66
C TYR A 252 -0.24 6.59 -24.76
N VAL A 253 0.98 6.60 -25.28
CA VAL A 253 1.78 7.80 -25.48
C VAL A 253 2.24 7.87 -26.92
N ARG A 254 2.04 9.01 -27.58
CA ARG A 254 2.59 9.28 -28.89
C ARG A 254 3.42 10.55 -28.86
N VAL A 255 4.60 10.47 -29.43
CA VAL A 255 5.51 11.60 -29.58
C VAL A 255 5.04 12.45 -30.76
N GLY A 256 5.00 13.76 -30.59
CA GLY A 256 4.65 14.72 -31.64
C GLY A 256 4.03 16.00 -31.07
N GLY A 257 4.06 17.08 -31.83
CA GLY A 257 3.42 18.35 -31.48
C GLY A 257 1.91 18.32 -31.70
N ILE A 258 1.19 19.28 -31.16
CA ILE A 258 -0.27 19.41 -31.32
C ILE A 258 -0.68 19.59 -32.80
N MET A 259 0.23 20.12 -33.61
CA MET A 259 -0.01 20.35 -35.05
C MET A 259 0.28 19.09 -35.90
N ASP A 260 1.01 18.11 -35.33
CA ASP A 260 1.48 16.93 -36.08
C ASP A 260 0.62 15.69 -35.79
N ASN A 261 -0.23 15.74 -34.76
CA ASN A 261 -1.04 14.62 -34.34
C ASN A 261 -2.51 14.77 -34.76
N ASP A 262 -3.08 13.69 -35.24
CA ASP A 262 -4.52 13.58 -35.50
C ASP A 262 -5.27 13.55 -34.14
N THR A 263 -6.50 14.08 -34.13
CA THR A 263 -7.37 14.09 -32.95
C THR A 263 -7.71 12.69 -32.44
N SER A 264 -7.62 11.66 -33.29
CA SER A 264 -7.77 10.24 -32.87
C SER A 264 -6.76 9.81 -31.80
N PHE A 265 -5.55 10.39 -31.85
CA PHE A 265 -4.55 10.11 -30.79
C PHE A 265 -4.92 10.67 -29.43
N ALA A 266 -5.55 11.85 -29.40
CA ALA A 266 -6.07 12.41 -28.15
C ALA A 266 -7.20 11.54 -27.60
N SER A 267 -8.10 11.04 -28.45
CA SER A 267 -9.16 10.11 -28.04
C SER A 267 -8.58 8.81 -27.49
N ASN A 268 -7.65 8.18 -28.20
CA ASN A 268 -7.02 6.94 -27.76
C ASN A 268 -6.22 7.14 -26.44
N SER A 269 -5.53 8.26 -26.32
CA SER A 269 -4.83 8.61 -25.07
C SER A 269 -5.80 8.74 -23.89
N PHE A 270 -6.94 9.37 -24.10
CA PHE A 270 -7.97 9.50 -23.07
C PHE A 270 -8.61 8.13 -22.72
N GLU A 271 -8.91 7.31 -23.73
CA GLU A 271 -9.48 5.97 -23.57
C GLU A 271 -8.57 5.06 -22.72
N VAL A 272 -7.28 5.02 -23.03
CA VAL A 272 -6.32 4.16 -22.30
C VAL A 272 -5.93 4.77 -20.96
N ASN A 273 -5.42 6.02 -20.96
CA ASN A 273 -4.77 6.60 -19.79
C ASN A 273 -5.76 7.05 -18.70
N ALA A 274 -7.00 7.42 -19.07
CA ALA A 274 -8.01 7.88 -18.11
C ALA A 274 -9.15 6.86 -17.94
N LEU A 275 -9.87 6.55 -19.00
CA LEU A 275 -11.04 5.67 -18.91
C LEU A 275 -10.65 4.21 -18.67
N GLY A 276 -9.48 3.75 -19.14
CA GLY A 276 -8.96 2.41 -18.85
C GLY A 276 -8.84 2.14 -17.35
N LEU A 277 -8.21 3.05 -16.61
CA LEU A 277 -8.13 2.93 -15.15
C LEU A 277 -9.50 2.94 -14.48
N MET A 278 -10.44 3.78 -14.97
CA MET A 278 -11.80 3.83 -14.44
C MET A 278 -12.53 2.49 -14.64
N ARG A 279 -12.42 1.86 -15.84
CA ARG A 279 -13.01 0.55 -16.11
C ARG A 279 -12.42 -0.55 -15.22
N LEU A 280 -11.10 -0.57 -15.06
CA LEU A 280 -10.42 -1.49 -14.14
C LEU A 280 -10.91 -1.32 -12.69
N ALA A 281 -10.99 -0.08 -12.21
CA ALA A 281 -11.50 0.22 -10.88
C ALA A 281 -12.97 -0.20 -10.69
N GLN A 282 -13.81 -0.06 -11.72
CA GLN A 282 -15.20 -0.52 -11.69
C GLN A 282 -15.31 -2.05 -11.73
N GLY A 283 -14.47 -2.73 -12.53
CA GLY A 283 -14.49 -4.18 -12.66
C GLY A 283 -13.99 -4.91 -11.41
N PHE A 284 -12.90 -4.43 -10.83
CA PHE A 284 -12.24 -5.10 -9.70
C PHE A 284 -12.52 -4.45 -8.34
N GLY A 285 -12.83 -3.15 -8.29
CA GLY A 285 -12.90 -2.39 -7.04
C GLY A 285 -13.93 -2.90 -6.04
N ARG A 286 -15.07 -3.45 -6.50
CA ARG A 286 -16.08 -4.04 -5.61
C ARG A 286 -15.54 -5.25 -4.85
N ALA A 287 -14.76 -6.09 -5.52
CA ALA A 287 -14.14 -7.26 -4.90
C ALA A 287 -12.97 -6.87 -3.98
N MET A 288 -12.30 -5.73 -4.24
CA MET A 288 -11.18 -5.23 -3.43
C MET A 288 -11.62 -4.60 -2.10
N SER A 289 -12.88 -4.18 -1.98
CA SER A 289 -13.41 -3.46 -0.82
C SER A 289 -14.00 -4.36 0.27
N GLY A 290 -13.97 -5.66 0.08
CA GLY A 290 -14.54 -6.69 0.99
C GLY A 290 -13.59 -7.11 2.10
#